data_b95686076c25b23b56c11d54d95872e0
#
_entry.id   b95686076c25b23b56c11d54d95872e0
#
_cell.length_a   1.000
_cell.length_b   1.000
_cell.length_c   1.000
_cell.angle_alpha   90.00
_cell.angle_beta   90.00
_cell.angle_gamma   90.00
#
_symmetry.space_group_name_H-M   'P 1'
#
loop_
_entity.id
_entity.type
_entity.pdbx_description
1 polymer ?
#
loop_
_entity_poly.entity_id
_entity_poly.type
_entity_poly.pdbx_seq_one_letter_code
_entity_poly.pdbx_strand_id
1 'polypeptide(L)'
;MVSFVAGFLEEKGFSIEKSTGVDLPFFFHLMLNVVQHRSLTVSIPVLHIWSKLIASPKVGHLDVVINLIPPLLTICTERLVHWETLPAESEDPTVVFLNEDIDTIPEKHAFVGNYRRYCSSIIEAIVQKRPEEAIPHILLGVDNNLDNLYTGVEPFHGKLQSSVSRAR
;
A
#
# COMPACT_ATOMS: atom_id res chain seq x y z
N MET A 1 14.79 -3.22 -12.81
CA MET A 1 13.92 -2.68 -13.87
C MET A 1 12.97 -1.60 -13.39
N VAL A 2 12.17 -1.84 -12.36
CA VAL A 2 11.15 -0.89 -11.85
C VAL A 2 11.77 0.42 -11.32
N SER A 3 12.92 0.35 -10.60
CA SER A 3 13.65 1.54 -10.12
C SER A 3 14.20 2.40 -11.27
N PHE A 4 14.56 1.78 -12.38
CA PHE A 4 15.00 2.47 -13.58
C PHE A 4 13.85 3.24 -14.24
N VAL A 5 12.67 2.63 -14.32
CA VAL A 5 11.46 3.27 -14.87
C VAL A 5 11.03 4.45 -14.01
N ALA A 6 11.08 4.34 -12.68
CA ALA A 6 10.75 5.44 -11.77
C ALA A 6 11.73 6.62 -11.94
N GLY A 7 13.04 6.36 -11.99
CA GLY A 7 14.05 7.40 -12.25
C GLY A 7 13.88 8.05 -13.63
N PHE A 8 13.52 7.25 -14.63
CA PHE A 8 13.26 7.75 -15.96
C PHE A 8 12.00 8.63 -16.04
N LEU A 9 10.91 8.23 -15.37
CA LEU A 9 9.68 9.04 -15.24
C LEU A 9 9.95 10.35 -14.50
N GLU A 10 10.76 10.30 -13.44
CA GLU A 10 11.13 11.49 -12.66
C GLU A 10 12.00 12.46 -13.48
N GLU A 11 12.91 11.95 -14.30
CA GLU A 11 13.83 12.75 -15.11
C GLU A 11 13.18 13.31 -16.39
N LYS A 12 12.41 12.49 -17.11
CA LYS A 12 11.87 12.85 -18.42
C LYS A 12 10.43 13.40 -18.39
N GLY A 13 9.67 13.15 -17.31
CA GLY A 13 8.34 13.70 -17.14
C GLY A 13 7.42 13.48 -18.35
N PHE A 14 6.59 14.44 -18.67
CA PHE A 14 5.63 14.44 -19.78
C PHE A 14 6.16 14.25 -21.20
N SER A 15 7.47 14.42 -21.42
CA SER A 15 8.05 14.19 -22.74
C SER A 15 7.86 12.78 -23.27
N ILE A 16 7.63 11.82 -22.36
CA ILE A 16 7.47 10.40 -22.69
C ILE A 16 6.10 10.14 -23.31
N GLU A 17 5.03 10.71 -22.76
CA GLU A 17 3.67 10.49 -23.21
C GLU A 17 3.48 10.89 -24.68
N LYS A 18 4.15 11.98 -25.09
CA LYS A 18 4.09 12.49 -26.47
C LYS A 18 5.06 11.85 -27.43
N SER A 19 6.18 11.29 -26.93
CA SER A 19 7.28 10.84 -27.80
C SER A 19 7.36 9.34 -28.02
N THR A 20 6.77 8.51 -27.14
CA THR A 20 7.02 7.05 -27.14
C THR A 20 5.78 6.19 -27.30
N GLY A 21 4.57 6.74 -27.34
CA GLY A 21 3.32 5.95 -27.37
C GLY A 21 3.12 5.06 -26.14
N VAL A 22 3.76 5.38 -25.02
CA VAL A 22 3.58 4.65 -23.75
C VAL A 22 2.25 5.07 -23.15
N ASP A 23 1.40 4.09 -22.86
CA ASP A 23 0.16 4.29 -22.11
C ASP A 23 0.47 4.42 -20.61
N LEU A 24 0.71 5.66 -20.15
CA LEU A 24 1.01 5.94 -18.75
C LEU A 24 -0.14 5.56 -17.79
N PRO A 25 -1.43 5.85 -18.09
CA PRO A 25 -2.55 5.39 -17.29
C PRO A 25 -2.54 3.88 -17.07
N PHE A 26 -2.37 3.11 -18.13
CA PHE A 26 -2.29 1.66 -18.04
C PHE A 26 -1.08 1.19 -17.20
N PHE A 27 0.08 1.83 -17.39
CA PHE A 27 1.27 1.52 -16.61
C PHE A 27 1.08 1.74 -15.11
N PHE A 28 0.51 2.89 -14.71
CA PHE A 28 0.24 3.19 -13.31
C PHE A 28 -0.83 2.27 -12.70
N HIS A 29 -1.83 1.87 -13.48
CA HIS A 29 -2.80 0.86 -13.06
C HIS A 29 -2.14 -0.51 -12.81
N LEU A 30 -1.23 -0.95 -13.68
CA LEU A 30 -0.47 -2.17 -13.46
C LEU A 30 0.38 -2.09 -12.18
N MET A 31 1.03 -0.96 -11.93
CA MET A 31 1.78 -0.74 -10.69
C MET A 31 0.87 -0.84 -9.45
N LEU A 32 -0.34 -0.27 -9.50
CA LEU A 32 -1.31 -0.36 -8.41
C LEU A 32 -1.73 -1.82 -8.17
N ASN A 33 -1.98 -2.59 -9.23
CA ASN A 33 -2.33 -4.01 -9.13
C ASN A 33 -1.20 -4.83 -8.48
N VAL A 34 0.07 -4.51 -8.80
CA VAL A 34 1.21 -5.19 -8.15
C VAL A 34 1.28 -4.87 -6.65
N VAL A 35 0.96 -3.63 -6.24
CA VAL A 35 0.90 -3.29 -4.80
C VAL A 35 -0.19 -4.08 -4.08
N GLN A 36 -1.28 -4.46 -4.76
CA GLN A 36 -2.35 -5.30 -4.19
C GLN A 36 -1.96 -6.78 -4.03
N HIS A 37 -0.85 -7.22 -4.60
CA HIS A 37 -0.43 -8.63 -4.52
C HIS A 37 -0.24 -9.06 -3.07
N ARG A 38 -0.67 -10.29 -2.71
CA ARG A 38 -0.63 -10.81 -1.34
C ARG A 38 0.80 -11.04 -0.82
N SER A 39 1.75 -11.40 -1.70
CA SER A 39 3.16 -11.42 -1.32
C SER A 39 3.69 -9.99 -1.16
N LEU A 40 4.12 -9.67 0.05
CA LEU A 40 4.69 -8.37 0.37
C LEU A 40 6.07 -8.19 -0.27
N THR A 41 6.81 -9.27 -0.50
CA THR A 41 8.12 -9.25 -1.18
C THR A 41 7.99 -8.86 -2.64
N VAL A 42 6.91 -9.28 -3.31
CA VAL A 42 6.58 -8.87 -4.68
C VAL A 42 6.14 -7.40 -4.74
N SER A 43 5.37 -6.94 -3.77
CA SER A 43 4.77 -5.60 -3.79
C SER A 43 5.68 -4.48 -3.27
N ILE A 44 6.63 -4.77 -2.37
CA ILE A 44 7.48 -3.74 -1.72
C ILE A 44 8.33 -2.90 -2.70
N PRO A 45 8.92 -3.44 -3.79
CA PRO A 45 9.66 -2.62 -4.74
C PRO A 45 8.78 -1.57 -5.43
N VAL A 46 7.52 -1.94 -5.74
CA VAL A 46 6.56 -1.04 -6.37
C VAL A 46 6.03 -0.01 -5.38
N LEU A 47 5.81 -0.42 -4.13
CA LEU A 47 5.44 0.50 -3.04
C LEU A 47 6.51 1.57 -2.83
N HIS A 48 7.80 1.18 -2.86
CA HIS A 48 8.91 2.13 -2.79
C HIS A 48 8.92 3.14 -3.95
N ILE A 49 8.51 2.70 -5.14
CA ILE A 49 8.39 3.60 -6.29
C ILE A 49 7.24 4.57 -6.09
N TRP A 50 6.07 4.09 -5.63
CA TRP A 50 4.95 4.96 -5.32
C TRP A 50 5.33 6.05 -4.32
N SER A 51 6.11 5.73 -3.26
CA SER A 51 6.57 6.74 -2.31
C SER A 51 7.38 7.86 -2.98
N LYS A 52 8.23 7.51 -3.95
CA LYS A 52 9.01 8.49 -4.72
C LYS A 52 8.16 9.30 -5.69
N LEU A 53 7.24 8.64 -6.40
CA LEU A 53 6.36 9.29 -7.37
C LEU A 53 5.44 10.30 -6.70
N ILE A 54 4.82 9.95 -5.57
CA ILE A 54 3.98 10.87 -4.78
C ILE A 54 4.81 12.04 -4.23
N ALA A 55 6.05 11.80 -3.79
CA ALA A 55 6.93 12.84 -3.31
C ALA A 55 7.39 13.79 -4.44
N SER A 56 7.51 13.29 -5.67
CA SER A 56 8.00 14.06 -6.81
C SER A 56 7.11 15.27 -7.13
N PRO A 57 7.69 16.49 -7.24
CA PRO A 57 6.92 17.67 -7.65
C PRO A 57 6.49 17.63 -9.12
N LYS A 58 7.13 16.79 -9.96
CA LYS A 58 6.83 16.69 -11.39
C LYS A 58 5.73 15.67 -11.69
N VAL A 59 5.75 14.54 -11.00
CA VAL A 59 4.88 13.39 -11.30
C VAL A 59 3.65 13.37 -10.39
N GLY A 60 3.80 13.75 -9.13
CA GLY A 60 2.71 13.74 -8.15
C GLY A 60 1.53 14.67 -8.46
N HIS A 61 1.67 15.55 -9.47
CA HIS A 61 0.60 16.44 -9.93
C HIS A 61 -0.10 15.97 -11.21
N LEU A 62 0.32 14.83 -11.78
CA LEU A 62 -0.32 14.28 -12.96
C LEU A 62 -1.74 13.80 -12.64
N ASP A 63 -2.70 14.14 -13.47
CA ASP A 63 -4.10 13.70 -13.31
C ASP A 63 -4.20 12.18 -13.18
N VAL A 64 -3.39 11.45 -13.95
CA VAL A 64 -3.31 9.99 -13.89
C VAL A 64 -2.87 9.48 -12.52
N VAL A 65 -1.96 10.17 -11.84
CA VAL A 65 -1.50 9.83 -10.49
C VAL A 65 -2.55 10.23 -9.46
N ILE A 66 -3.13 11.43 -9.62
CA ILE A 66 -4.18 11.96 -8.74
C ILE A 66 -5.36 11.01 -8.67
N ASN A 67 -5.83 10.50 -9.81
CA ASN A 67 -6.96 9.58 -9.89
C ASN A 67 -6.69 8.23 -9.20
N LEU A 68 -5.43 7.89 -8.96
CA LEU A 68 -5.03 6.66 -8.27
C LEU A 68 -4.75 6.86 -6.77
N ILE A 69 -4.80 8.10 -6.27
CA ILE A 69 -4.60 8.38 -4.84
C ILE A 69 -5.62 7.67 -3.95
N PRO A 70 -6.95 7.72 -4.20
CA PRO A 70 -7.90 7.05 -3.34
C PRO A 70 -7.68 5.54 -3.22
N PRO A 71 -7.55 4.77 -4.32
CA PRO A 71 -7.25 3.35 -4.21
C PRO A 71 -5.88 3.06 -3.59
N LEU A 72 -4.86 3.90 -3.81
CA LEU A 72 -3.56 3.75 -3.18
C LEU A 72 -3.63 3.97 -1.66
N LEU A 73 -4.39 4.97 -1.19
CA LEU A 73 -4.65 5.20 0.23
C LEU A 73 -5.35 3.99 0.86
N THR A 74 -6.39 3.46 0.23
CA THR A 74 -7.08 2.25 0.70
C THR A 74 -6.09 1.10 0.87
N ILE A 75 -5.29 0.80 -0.15
CA ILE A 75 -4.30 -0.28 -0.08
C ILE A 75 -3.28 -0.03 1.04
N CYS A 76 -2.75 1.19 1.15
CA CYS A 76 -1.75 1.51 2.17
C CYS A 76 -2.32 1.38 3.60
N THR A 77 -3.56 1.82 3.84
CA THR A 77 -4.21 1.69 5.15
C THR A 77 -4.50 0.24 5.50
N GLU A 78 -4.98 -0.56 4.55
CA GLU A 78 -5.20 -2.00 4.71
C GLU A 78 -3.91 -2.78 5.00
N ARG A 79 -2.77 -2.28 4.52
CA ARG A 79 -1.46 -2.89 4.69
C ARG A 79 -0.74 -2.52 6.00
N LEU A 80 -1.34 -1.72 6.88
CA LEU A 80 -0.78 -1.39 8.21
C LEU A 80 -0.94 -2.53 9.24
N VAL A 81 -1.40 -3.70 8.83
CA VAL A 81 -1.59 -4.87 9.70
C VAL A 81 -0.26 -5.45 10.18
N HIS A 82 -0.27 -5.97 11.39
CA HIS A 82 0.87 -6.67 12.01
C HIS A 82 0.85 -8.17 11.70
N TRP A 83 1.07 -8.55 10.41
CA TRP A 83 1.07 -9.96 9.99
C TRP A 83 2.09 -10.82 10.73
N GLU A 84 3.22 -10.22 11.15
CA GLU A 84 4.28 -10.89 11.89
C GLU A 84 3.86 -11.39 13.28
N THR A 85 2.74 -10.89 13.80
CA THR A 85 2.18 -11.31 15.10
C THR A 85 1.16 -12.43 14.99
N LEU A 86 0.80 -12.82 13.78
CA LEU A 86 -0.17 -13.88 13.57
C LEU A 86 0.46 -15.26 13.73
N PRO A 87 -0.36 -16.28 14.10
CA PRO A 87 0.12 -17.65 14.12
C PRO A 87 0.70 -18.07 12.79
N ALA A 88 1.77 -18.88 12.83
CA ALA A 88 2.42 -19.39 11.61
C ALA A 88 1.50 -20.29 10.79
N GLU A 89 0.52 -20.91 11.46
CA GLU A 89 -0.50 -21.77 10.85
C GLU A 89 -1.68 -20.98 10.25
N SER A 90 -1.59 -19.65 10.23
CA SER A 90 -2.65 -18.81 9.66
C SER A 90 -2.83 -19.09 8.16
N GLU A 91 -4.07 -19.30 7.74
CA GLU A 91 -4.44 -19.48 6.33
C GLU A 91 -4.48 -18.17 5.54
N ASP A 92 -4.16 -17.02 6.19
CA ASP A 92 -4.07 -15.75 5.48
C ASP A 92 -2.98 -15.81 4.40
N PRO A 93 -3.32 -15.58 3.13
CA PRO A 93 -2.35 -15.71 2.03
C PRO A 93 -1.09 -14.87 2.22
N THR A 94 -1.17 -13.69 2.89
CA THR A 94 -0.01 -12.86 3.16
C THR A 94 0.93 -13.52 4.16
N VAL A 95 0.37 -14.20 5.19
CA VAL A 95 1.17 -14.96 6.17
C VAL A 95 1.83 -16.15 5.51
N VAL A 96 1.10 -16.86 4.64
CA VAL A 96 1.64 -18.00 3.88
C VAL A 96 2.85 -17.56 3.07
N PHE A 97 2.72 -16.50 2.25
CA PHE A 97 3.85 -15.95 1.49
C PHE A 97 5.01 -15.48 2.38
N LEU A 98 4.72 -14.82 3.50
CA LEU A 98 5.77 -14.38 4.43
C LEU A 98 6.55 -15.56 5.02
N ASN A 99 5.86 -16.70 5.27
CA ASN A 99 6.51 -17.90 5.77
C ASN A 99 7.37 -18.60 4.70
N GLU A 100 6.96 -18.51 3.43
CA GLU A 100 7.72 -19.06 2.29
C GLU A 100 8.91 -18.17 1.91
N ASP A 101 8.74 -16.84 1.97
CA ASP A 101 9.72 -15.89 1.47
C ASP A 101 10.80 -15.52 2.50
N ILE A 102 10.52 -15.68 3.82
CA ILE A 102 11.42 -15.23 4.90
C ILE A 102 11.51 -16.29 5.99
N ASP A 103 12.72 -16.84 6.18
CA ASP A 103 12.94 -17.99 7.03
C ASP A 103 12.91 -17.69 8.54
N THR A 104 13.37 -16.51 8.96
CA THR A 104 13.55 -16.22 10.38
C THR A 104 12.53 -15.20 10.92
N ILE A 105 12.11 -15.39 12.17
CA ILE A 105 11.18 -14.50 12.86
C ILE A 105 11.72 -13.05 12.93
N PRO A 106 12.98 -12.79 13.31
CA PRO A 106 13.53 -11.44 13.35
C PRO A 106 13.50 -10.75 11.99
N GLU A 107 13.81 -11.47 10.91
CA GLU A 107 13.75 -10.92 9.54
C GLU A 107 12.31 -10.59 9.13
N LYS A 108 11.32 -11.45 9.47
CA LYS A 108 9.90 -11.15 9.24
C LYS A 108 9.48 -9.87 9.94
N HIS A 109 9.82 -9.71 11.22
CA HIS A 109 9.51 -8.49 11.97
C HIS A 109 10.14 -7.25 11.34
N ALA A 110 11.40 -7.32 10.98
CA ALA A 110 12.13 -6.22 10.34
C ALA A 110 11.51 -5.89 8.96
N PHE A 111 11.21 -6.90 8.15
CA PHE A 111 10.64 -6.74 6.83
C PHE A 111 9.24 -6.12 6.89
N VAL A 112 8.32 -6.68 7.68
CA VAL A 112 6.95 -6.18 7.80
C VAL A 112 6.92 -4.79 8.44
N GLY A 113 7.79 -4.52 9.42
CA GLY A 113 7.97 -3.19 10.00
C GLY A 113 8.41 -2.16 8.95
N ASN A 114 9.36 -2.53 8.08
CA ASN A 114 9.80 -1.69 6.98
C ASN A 114 8.70 -1.48 5.93
N TYR A 115 7.94 -2.52 5.60
CA TYR A 115 6.80 -2.44 4.68
C TYR A 115 5.74 -1.44 5.18
N ARG A 116 5.34 -1.55 6.46
CA ARG A 116 4.40 -0.60 7.08
C ARG A 116 4.92 0.84 7.06
N ARG A 117 6.23 1.03 7.26
CA ARG A 117 6.85 2.36 7.19
C ARG A 117 6.69 2.98 5.80
N TYR A 118 6.85 2.21 4.72
CA TYR A 118 6.58 2.72 3.37
C TYR A 118 5.11 3.10 3.18
N CYS A 119 4.17 2.27 3.65
CA CYS A 119 2.74 2.60 3.60
C CYS A 119 2.45 3.91 4.35
N SER A 120 2.95 4.05 5.58
CA SER A 120 2.78 5.27 6.39
C SER A 120 3.38 6.49 5.70
N SER A 121 4.57 6.37 5.12
CA SER A 121 5.22 7.50 4.40
C SER A 121 4.43 7.94 3.17
N ILE A 122 3.79 7.00 2.46
CA ILE A 122 2.91 7.33 1.32
C ILE A 122 1.67 8.08 1.84
N ILE A 123 1.01 7.55 2.89
CA ILE A 123 -0.17 8.18 3.49
C ILE A 123 0.18 9.60 3.94
N GLU A 124 1.27 9.78 4.68
CA GLU A 124 1.74 11.07 5.15
C GLU A 124 1.99 12.05 4.00
N ALA A 125 2.69 11.60 2.95
CA ALA A 125 2.98 12.43 1.79
C ALA A 125 1.70 12.88 1.04
N ILE A 126 0.70 11.99 0.94
CA ILE A 126 -0.58 12.31 0.33
C ILE A 126 -1.36 13.29 1.23
N VAL A 127 -1.44 13.04 2.54
CA VAL A 127 -2.14 13.94 3.49
C VAL A 127 -1.50 15.33 3.49
N GLN A 128 -0.18 15.43 3.45
CA GLN A 128 0.50 16.73 3.41
C GLN A 128 0.21 17.52 2.13
N LYS A 129 0.09 16.84 0.99
CA LYS A 129 -0.13 17.50 -0.30
C LYS A 129 -1.60 17.75 -0.63
N ARG A 130 -2.50 16.87 -0.13
CA ARG A 130 -3.93 16.84 -0.48
C ARG A 130 -4.80 16.47 0.73
N PRO A 131 -4.74 17.28 1.81
CA PRO A 131 -5.47 16.97 3.04
C PRO A 131 -6.99 16.88 2.83
N GLU A 132 -7.54 17.74 1.95
CA GLU A 132 -8.98 17.82 1.70
C GLU A 132 -9.54 16.54 1.04
N GLU A 133 -8.74 15.82 0.27
CA GLU A 133 -9.12 14.54 -0.36
C GLU A 133 -8.77 13.34 0.55
N ALA A 134 -7.60 13.37 1.16
CA ALA A 134 -7.06 12.23 1.89
C ALA A 134 -7.75 12.01 3.25
N ILE A 135 -7.97 13.07 4.01
CA ILE A 135 -8.53 12.95 5.37
C ILE A 135 -9.95 12.36 5.35
N PRO A 136 -10.90 12.88 4.52
CA PRO A 136 -12.23 12.29 4.44
C PRO A 136 -12.20 10.81 4.00
N HIS A 137 -11.32 10.47 3.06
CA HIS A 137 -11.19 9.10 2.58
C HIS A 137 -10.71 8.14 3.68
N ILE A 138 -9.71 8.55 4.47
CA ILE A 138 -9.19 7.75 5.59
C ILE A 138 -10.26 7.62 6.69
N LEU A 139 -10.93 8.71 7.05
CA LEU A 139 -11.98 8.70 8.06
C LEU A 139 -13.15 7.81 7.67
N LEU A 140 -13.58 7.85 6.42
CA LEU A 140 -14.61 6.95 5.90
C LEU A 140 -14.19 5.46 6.04
N GLY A 141 -12.92 5.15 5.77
CA GLY A 141 -12.38 3.81 6.00
C GLY A 141 -12.41 3.39 7.46
N VAL A 142 -12.12 4.31 8.38
CA VAL A 142 -12.19 4.07 9.82
C VAL A 142 -13.64 3.83 10.26
N ASP A 143 -14.58 4.66 9.83
CA ASP A 143 -16.00 4.53 10.15
C ASP A 143 -16.56 3.18 9.68
N ASN A 144 -16.27 2.79 8.43
CA ASN A 144 -16.68 1.49 7.90
C ASN A 144 -16.12 0.31 8.70
N ASN A 145 -14.88 0.41 9.18
CA ASN A 145 -14.27 -0.63 10.00
C ASN A 145 -14.91 -0.68 11.41
N LEU A 146 -15.25 0.46 11.99
CA LEU A 146 -15.93 0.55 13.30
C LEU A 146 -17.34 -0.03 13.20
N ASP A 147 -18.10 0.31 12.16
CA ASP A 147 -19.44 -0.21 11.93
C ASP A 147 -19.42 -1.74 11.80
N ASN A 148 -18.45 -2.29 11.09
CA ASN A 148 -18.28 -3.74 10.92
C ASN A 148 -17.92 -4.43 12.24
N LEU A 149 -17.18 -3.78 13.15
CA LEU A 149 -16.89 -4.32 14.49
C LEU A 149 -18.15 -4.50 15.33
N TYR A 150 -19.11 -3.57 15.22
CA TYR A 150 -20.35 -3.60 16.01
C TYR A 150 -21.43 -4.50 15.40
N THR A 151 -21.47 -4.67 14.09
CA THR A 151 -22.47 -5.48 13.38
C THR A 151 -22.15 -6.98 13.37
N GLY A 152 -20.99 -7.40 13.87
CA GLY A 152 -20.55 -8.78 13.86
C GLY A 152 -20.20 -9.31 12.46
N VAL A 153 -20.20 -8.46 11.47
CA VAL A 153 -19.59 -8.76 10.17
C VAL A 153 -18.10 -8.86 10.37
N GLU A 154 -17.47 -9.92 9.89
CA GLU A 154 -16.01 -10.07 9.99
C GLU A 154 -15.33 -8.83 9.44
N PRO A 155 -14.48 -8.15 10.24
CA PRO A 155 -13.74 -7.02 9.74
C PRO A 155 -12.88 -7.48 8.58
N PHE A 156 -12.64 -6.59 7.65
CA PHE A 156 -11.90 -6.74 6.38
C PHE A 156 -10.64 -7.62 6.48
N HIS A 157 -10.07 -7.71 7.66
CA HIS A 157 -9.11 -8.73 8.09
C HIS A 157 -9.60 -9.29 9.42
N GLY A 158 -9.99 -10.54 9.49
CA GLY A 158 -10.48 -11.25 10.67
C GLY A 158 -9.55 -11.28 11.90
N LYS A 159 -8.68 -10.30 12.04
CA LYS A 159 -7.53 -10.20 12.95
C LYS A 159 -7.74 -9.25 14.12
N LEU A 160 -8.59 -8.26 13.98
CA LEU A 160 -8.96 -7.40 15.11
C LEU A 160 -9.78 -8.18 16.14
N GLN A 161 -10.58 -9.18 15.72
CA GLN A 161 -11.34 -10.01 16.63
C GLN A 161 -10.48 -10.94 17.49
N SER A 162 -9.37 -11.47 16.94
CA SER A 162 -8.50 -12.37 17.71
C SER A 162 -7.71 -11.64 18.81
N SER A 163 -7.40 -10.36 18.62
CA SER A 163 -6.72 -9.55 19.64
C SER A 163 -7.64 -9.10 20.76
N VAL A 164 -8.93 -8.86 20.49
CA VAL A 164 -9.92 -8.49 21.50
C VAL A 164 -10.34 -9.69 22.35
N SER A 165 -10.43 -10.88 21.76
CA SER A 165 -10.78 -12.11 22.51
C SER A 165 -9.71 -12.57 23.50
N ARG A 166 -8.46 -12.12 23.36
CA ARG A 166 -7.35 -12.43 24.29
C ARG A 166 -7.21 -11.45 25.45
N ALA A 167 -7.95 -10.35 25.45
CA ALA A 167 -7.94 -9.34 26.52
C ALA A 167 -9.07 -9.55 27.56
N ARG A 168 -9.75 -10.70 27.52
CA ARG A 168 -10.69 -11.20 28.55
C ARG A 168 -10.11 -12.51 29.12
#